data_438521ed70d3eeda8997c96f7ea97390
#
_entry.id   438521ed70d3eeda8997c96f7ea97390
#
_cell.length_a   1.000
_cell.length_b   1.000
_cell.length_c   1.000
_cell.angle_alpha   90.00
_cell.angle_beta   90.00
_cell.angle_gamma   90.00
#
_symmetry.space_group_name_H-M   'P 1'
#
loop_
_entity.id
_entity.type
_entity.pdbx_description
1 polymer ?
#
loop_
_entity_poly.entity_id
_entity_poly.type
_entity_poly.pdbx_seq_one_letter_code
_entity_poly.pdbx_strand_id
1 'polypeptide(L)'
;MTVDGTGLLCVTLLLRLRGEIEGAAPGTVVHVIATDPAAPLDLPAWCHMTGHHYLGPVPGDGPVYALRTAACARPTRPDAPWHAADS
;
A
#
# COMPACT_ATOMS: atom_id res chain seq x y z
N MET A 1 9.23 6.84 -4.70
CA MET A 1 8.62 5.74 -5.47
C MET A 1 7.15 6.04 -5.66
N THR A 2 6.61 5.82 -6.83
CA THR A 2 5.21 6.06 -7.13
C THR A 2 4.58 4.81 -7.72
N VAL A 3 3.44 4.40 -7.18
CA VAL A 3 2.66 3.26 -7.67
C VAL A 3 1.35 3.79 -8.23
N ASP A 4 1.13 3.60 -9.52
CA ASP A 4 -0.09 4.06 -10.19
C ASP A 4 -1.15 2.97 -10.12
N GLY A 5 -2.16 3.20 -9.29
CA GLY A 5 -3.32 2.32 -9.13
C GLY A 5 -4.60 2.88 -9.75
N THR A 6 -4.48 3.86 -10.66
CA THR A 6 -5.65 4.45 -11.31
C THR A 6 -6.51 3.39 -11.97
N GLY A 7 -7.80 3.38 -11.63
CA GLY A 7 -8.76 2.43 -12.17
C GLY A 7 -8.71 1.03 -11.56
N LEU A 8 -7.77 0.75 -10.66
CA LEU A 8 -7.69 -0.55 -10.00
C LEU A 8 -8.61 -0.62 -8.78
N LEU A 9 -9.22 -1.78 -8.58
CA LEU A 9 -9.88 -2.11 -7.33
C LEU A 9 -8.84 -2.25 -6.23
N CYS A 10 -9.24 -2.01 -4.98
CA CYS A 10 -8.29 -1.98 -3.86
C CYS A 10 -7.52 -3.30 -3.69
N VAL A 11 -8.18 -4.44 -3.89
CA VAL A 11 -7.52 -5.75 -3.81
C VAL A 11 -6.39 -5.85 -4.83
N THR A 12 -6.66 -5.49 -6.09
CA THR A 12 -5.67 -5.52 -7.16
C THR A 12 -4.54 -4.51 -6.89
N LEU A 13 -4.90 -3.33 -6.39
CA LEU A 13 -3.93 -2.31 -6.03
C LEU A 13 -2.98 -2.79 -4.93
N LEU A 14 -3.51 -3.43 -3.89
CA LEU A 14 -2.68 -3.93 -2.78
C LEU A 14 -1.73 -5.04 -3.25
N LEU A 15 -2.16 -5.90 -4.15
CA LEU A 15 -1.28 -6.91 -4.75
C LEU A 15 -0.15 -6.27 -5.56
N ARG A 16 -0.47 -5.27 -6.35
CA ARG A 16 0.53 -4.52 -7.11
C ARG A 16 1.50 -3.79 -6.19
N LEU A 17 0.97 -3.13 -5.17
CA LEU A 17 1.76 -2.41 -4.18
C LEU A 17 2.72 -3.34 -3.44
N ARG A 18 2.26 -4.52 -3.06
CA ARG A 18 3.08 -5.54 -2.43
C ARG A 18 4.28 -5.91 -3.32
N GLY A 19 4.04 -6.17 -4.60
CA GLY A 19 5.10 -6.52 -5.54
C GLY A 19 6.11 -5.39 -5.75
N GLU A 20 5.62 -4.15 -5.86
CA GLU A 20 6.49 -2.99 -6.04
C GLU A 20 7.35 -2.71 -4.80
N ILE A 21 6.78 -2.88 -3.61
CA ILE A 21 7.49 -2.60 -2.35
C ILE A 21 8.54 -3.66 -2.02
N GLU A 22 8.37 -4.90 -2.47
CA GLU A 22 9.32 -5.98 -2.19
C GLU A 22 10.76 -5.63 -2.54
N GLY A 23 10.96 -4.84 -3.61
CA GLY A 23 12.29 -4.40 -4.01
C GLY A 23 12.76 -3.09 -3.40
N ALA A 24 11.93 -2.46 -2.56
CA ALA A 24 12.24 -1.15 -2.02
C ALA A 24 13.06 -1.25 -0.72
N ALA A 25 14.00 -0.33 -0.55
CA ALA A 25 14.77 -0.25 0.69
C ALA A 25 13.87 0.21 1.85
N PRO A 26 14.18 -0.21 3.10
CA PRO A 26 13.45 0.28 4.27
C PRO A 26 13.49 1.80 4.38
N GLY A 27 12.40 2.40 4.80
CA GLY A 27 12.29 3.85 4.92
C GLY A 27 11.96 4.57 3.61
N THR A 28 11.72 3.84 2.54
CA THR A 28 11.32 4.44 1.25
C THR A 28 9.91 5.01 1.36
N VAL A 29 9.74 6.27 0.96
CA VAL A 29 8.42 6.88 0.87
C VAL A 29 7.79 6.49 -0.47
N VAL A 30 6.60 5.92 -0.41
CA VAL A 30 5.86 5.46 -1.58
C VAL A 30 4.59 6.30 -1.72
N HIS A 31 4.41 6.89 -2.88
CA HIS A 31 3.18 7.58 -3.25
C HIS A 31 2.31 6.63 -4.05
N VAL A 32 1.09 6.42 -3.58
CA VAL A 32 0.13 5.50 -4.21
C VAL A 32 -1.01 6.31 -4.79
N ILE A 33 -1.23 6.19 -6.09
CA ILE A 33 -2.39 6.78 -6.75
C ILE A 33 -3.50 5.73 -6.69
N ALA A 34 -4.61 6.04 -6.01
CA ALA A 34 -5.69 5.08 -5.80
C ALA A 34 -7.04 5.76 -5.98
N THR A 35 -7.77 5.34 -7.01
CA THR A 35 -9.09 5.91 -7.33
C THR A 35 -10.25 5.16 -6.71
N ASP A 36 -10.02 4.00 -6.11
CA ASP A 36 -11.05 3.24 -5.41
C ASP A 36 -11.51 3.99 -4.15
N PRO A 37 -12.82 4.18 -3.94
CA PRO A 37 -13.34 4.88 -2.76
C PRO A 37 -12.94 4.24 -1.43
N ALA A 38 -12.61 2.95 -1.41
CA ALA A 38 -12.17 2.25 -0.21
C ALA A 38 -10.70 2.50 0.15
N ALA A 39 -9.91 3.12 -0.74
CA ALA A 39 -8.48 3.32 -0.52
C ALA A 39 -8.16 4.04 0.80
N PRO A 40 -8.87 5.10 1.21
CA PRO A 40 -8.59 5.77 2.48
C PRO A 40 -8.76 4.90 3.71
N LEU A 41 -9.52 3.81 3.59
CA LEU A 41 -9.74 2.84 4.67
C LEU A 41 -8.79 1.65 4.53
N ASP A 42 -8.59 1.16 3.32
CA ASP A 42 -7.84 -0.07 3.08
C ASP A 42 -6.32 0.14 3.16
N LEU A 43 -5.82 1.29 2.72
CA LEU A 43 -4.38 1.56 2.78
C LEU A 43 -3.85 1.63 4.22
N PRO A 44 -4.49 2.37 5.15
CA PRO A 44 -4.05 2.36 6.54
C PRO A 44 -4.12 0.97 7.18
N ALA A 45 -5.20 0.23 6.89
CA ALA A 45 -5.37 -1.13 7.43
C ALA A 45 -4.28 -2.07 6.91
N TRP A 46 -3.98 -2.01 5.62
CA TRP A 46 -2.92 -2.81 5.02
C TRP A 46 -1.55 -2.46 5.59
N CYS A 47 -1.26 -1.16 5.76
CA CYS A 47 0.00 -0.72 6.38
C CYS A 47 0.13 -1.23 7.80
N HIS A 48 -0.95 -1.14 8.59
CA HIS A 48 -0.96 -1.65 9.96
C HIS A 48 -0.68 -3.15 10.00
N MET A 49 -1.32 -3.90 9.11
CA MET A 49 -1.19 -5.36 9.06
C MET A 49 0.20 -5.81 8.60
N THR A 50 0.82 -5.08 7.68
CA THR A 50 2.13 -5.43 7.13
C THR A 50 3.30 -4.81 7.90
N GLY A 51 3.03 -3.84 8.75
CA GLY A 51 4.06 -3.15 9.52
C GLY A 51 4.63 -1.91 8.85
N HIS A 52 4.17 -1.55 7.64
CA HIS A 52 4.54 -0.28 7.02
C HIS A 52 3.85 0.88 7.72
N HIS A 53 4.37 2.09 7.52
CA HIS A 53 3.83 3.30 8.14
C HIS A 53 2.97 4.07 7.15
N TYR A 54 1.69 4.22 7.45
CA TYR A 54 0.80 5.05 6.65
C TYR A 54 1.00 6.51 7.02
N LEU A 55 1.35 7.35 6.02
CA LEU A 55 1.63 8.77 6.24
C LEU A 55 0.42 9.67 5.98
N GLY A 56 -0.56 9.19 5.24
CA GLY A 56 -1.78 9.93 4.96
C GLY A 56 -1.90 10.39 3.52
N PRO A 57 -3.00 11.08 3.21
CA PRO A 57 -3.20 11.63 1.87
C PRO A 57 -2.18 12.73 1.56
N VAL A 58 -1.73 12.76 0.32
CA VAL A 58 -0.79 13.78 -0.16
C VAL A 58 -1.60 14.96 -0.70
N PRO A 59 -1.32 16.21 -0.28
CA PRO A 59 -1.98 17.37 -0.85
C PRO A 59 -1.73 17.48 -2.36
N GLY A 60 -2.77 17.83 -3.12
CA GLY A 60 -2.67 17.97 -4.57
C GLY A 60 -3.98 17.65 -5.27
N ASP A 61 -3.92 17.55 -6.59
CA ASP A 61 -5.10 17.42 -7.45
C ASP A 61 -5.55 15.98 -7.67
N GLY A 62 -5.03 15.03 -6.93
CA GLY A 62 -5.39 13.64 -7.16
C GLY A 62 -5.51 12.82 -5.89
N PRO A 63 -6.08 11.61 -5.99
CA PRO A 63 -6.21 10.69 -4.88
C PRO A 63 -4.88 9.96 -4.62
N VAL A 64 -3.92 10.69 -4.09
CA VAL A 64 -2.57 10.18 -3.81
C VAL A 64 -2.39 10.02 -2.31
N TYR A 65 -1.87 8.87 -1.91
CA TYR A 65 -1.63 8.52 -0.52
C TYR A 65 -0.17 8.17 -0.35
N ALA A 66 0.41 8.52 0.79
CA ALA A 66 1.81 8.24 1.08
C ALA A 66 1.94 7.20 2.19
N LEU A 67 2.94 6.34 2.06
CA LEU A 67 3.35 5.41 3.11
C LEU A 67 4.87 5.30 3.10
N ARG A 68 5.42 4.80 4.20
CA ARG A 68 6.86 4.55 4.33
C ARG A 68 7.08 3.07 4.61
N THR A 69 8.01 2.46 3.87
CA THR A 69 8.30 1.04 4.01
C THR A 69 9.04 0.74 5.32
N ALA A 70 8.74 -0.41 5.90
CA ALA A 70 9.40 -0.90 7.10
C ALA A 70 10.42 -1.99 6.76
N ALA A 71 11.46 -2.10 7.61
CA ALA A 71 12.54 -3.08 7.40
C ALA A 71 12.07 -4.53 7.54
N CYS A 72 11.08 -4.79 8.39
CA CYS A 72 10.59 -6.13 8.72
C CYS A 72 9.10 -6.25 8.46
N ALA A 73 8.67 -5.84 7.27
CA ALA A 73 7.27 -5.94 6.88
C ALA A 73 6.84 -7.40 6.77
N ARG A 74 5.65 -7.70 7.26
CA ARG A 74 5.07 -9.04 7.13
C ARG A 74 4.49 -9.23 5.73
N PRO A 75 4.78 -10.38 5.07
CA PRO A 75 4.18 -10.64 3.76
C PRO A 75 2.67 -10.85 3.90
N THR A 76 1.95 -10.50 2.84
CA THR A 76 0.51 -10.75 2.74
C THR A 76 0.24 -11.91 1.80
N ARG A 77 -0.94 -12.50 1.90
CA ARG A 77 -1.34 -13.60 1.02
C ARG A 77 -1.65 -13.06 -0.37
N PRO A 78 -1.22 -13.74 -1.45
CA PRO A 78 -1.51 -13.30 -2.81
C PRO A 78 -3.00 -13.24 -3.15
N ASP A 79 -3.80 -14.13 -2.55
CA ASP A 79 -5.25 -14.21 -2.79
C ASP A 79 -6.05 -13.31 -1.85
N ALA A 80 -5.42 -12.80 -0.80
CA ALA A 80 -6.05 -11.94 0.19
C ALA A 80 -4.99 -10.98 0.77
N PRO A 81 -4.69 -9.89 0.07
CA PRO A 81 -3.56 -9.02 0.43
C PRO A 81 -3.71 -8.30 1.78
N TRP A 82 -4.92 -8.32 2.35
CA TRP A 82 -5.17 -7.78 3.68
C TRP A 82 -4.96 -8.79 4.81
N HIS A 83 -4.58 -10.03 4.50
CA HIS A 83 -4.25 -11.05 5.48
C HIS A 83 -2.76 -11.33 5.48
N ALA A 84 -2.18 -11.58 6.67
CA ALA A 84 -0.80 -12.00 6.76
C ALA A 84 -0.63 -13.42 6.21
N ALA A 85 0.53 -13.70 5.58
CA ALA A 85 0.75 -14.96 4.88
C ALA A 85 0.78 -16.17 5.80
N ASP A 86 1.17 -16.00 7.05
CA ASP A 86 1.35 -17.07 8.03
C ASP A 86 0.23 -17.17 9.06
N SER A 87 -0.84 -16.42 8.87
CA SER A 87 -1.97 -16.40 9.80
C SER A 87 -3.05 -17.39 9.47
#